data_1daaf7b21b3f07f1055cfd56fa0436cd
#
_entry.id   1daaf7b21b3f07f1055cfd56fa0436cd
#
_cell.length_a   1.000
_cell.length_b   1.000
_cell.length_c   1.000
_cell.angle_alpha   90.00
_cell.angle_beta   90.00
_cell.angle_gamma   90.00
#
_symmetry.space_group_name_H-M   'P 1'
#
loop_
_entity.id
_entity.type
_entity.pdbx_description
1 polymer ?
#
loop_
_entity_poly.entity_id
_entity_poly.type
_entity_poly.pdbx_seq_one_letter_code
_entity_poly.pdbx_strand_id
1 'polypeptide(L)'
;LMLLITLCTPFAQAAGRVLTVTSVSGRAGETVSVQVRLTGSVNSGRFELAYDSAEIELLQWSGVEGAMCVFNHEQPGLLLMTFVSTAVRENTDLCTLQFRISKATPEGGSAVTLKNLRLYDENGASVAAAVENGTVSRSTARLILSREQTAERQSVRMVIKLEGTLSPAGGNFTLQYDPSCLQLTAVLKLHPSADLLTWNEPELGTVHVSFSGKQPISAGELCAAMFRTVGTA
;
A
#
# COMPACT_ATOMS: atom_id res chain seq x y z
N LEU A 1 -31.95 -51.34 34.00
CA LEU A 1 -31.73 -50.39 32.90
C LEU A 1 -30.96 -49.21 33.45
N MET A 2 -29.64 -49.20 33.26
CA MET A 2 -28.72 -48.18 33.75
C MET A 2 -28.53 -47.11 32.66
N LEU A 3 -29.05 -45.89 32.86
CA LEU A 3 -28.96 -44.79 31.91
C LEU A 3 -27.59 -44.12 32.12
N LEU A 4 -26.67 -44.29 31.16
CA LEU A 4 -25.38 -43.61 31.12
C LEU A 4 -25.58 -42.22 30.50
N ILE A 5 -25.60 -41.17 31.34
CA ILE A 5 -25.62 -39.81 30.87
C ILE A 5 -24.16 -39.38 30.60
N THR A 6 -23.77 -39.39 29.33
CA THR A 6 -22.48 -38.80 28.89
C THR A 6 -22.63 -37.30 28.92
N LEU A 7 -22.05 -36.63 29.96
CA LEU A 7 -21.88 -35.17 29.94
C LEU A 7 -20.87 -34.81 28.84
N CYS A 8 -21.35 -34.33 27.72
CA CYS A 8 -20.54 -33.66 26.71
C CYS A 8 -20.18 -32.27 27.29
N THR A 9 -19.01 -32.16 27.92
CA THR A 9 -18.46 -30.83 28.25
C THR A 9 -18.12 -30.16 26.92
N PRO A 10 -18.65 -28.95 26.64
CA PRO A 10 -18.18 -28.19 25.49
C PRO A 10 -16.70 -27.90 25.72
N PHE A 11 -15.84 -28.41 24.83
CA PHE A 11 -14.48 -27.91 24.71
C PHE A 11 -14.64 -26.43 24.37
N ALA A 12 -14.39 -25.57 25.32
CA ALA A 12 -14.15 -24.15 25.04
C ALA A 12 -12.92 -24.11 24.14
N GLN A 13 -13.16 -23.90 22.86
CA GLN A 13 -12.11 -23.66 21.88
C GLN A 13 -11.42 -22.39 22.38
N ALA A 14 -10.22 -22.55 22.94
CA ALA A 14 -9.41 -21.41 23.35
C ALA A 14 -9.29 -20.50 22.13
N ALA A 15 -9.88 -19.31 22.20
CA ALA A 15 -9.81 -18.34 21.13
C ALA A 15 -8.32 -18.14 20.81
N GLY A 16 -7.91 -18.57 19.60
CA GLY A 16 -6.52 -18.57 19.20
C GLY A 16 -5.97 -17.16 19.28
N ARG A 17 -4.83 -16.97 19.92
CA ARG A 17 -4.13 -15.68 19.89
C ARG A 17 -3.54 -15.44 18.53
N VAL A 18 -3.66 -14.23 18.02
CA VAL A 18 -3.08 -13.82 16.73
C VAL A 18 -2.36 -12.49 16.92
N LEU A 19 -1.13 -12.41 16.45
CA LEU A 19 -0.43 -11.14 16.25
C LEU A 19 -0.45 -10.79 14.78
N THR A 20 -1.07 -9.66 14.45
CA THR A 20 -1.17 -9.15 13.10
C THR A 20 -0.33 -7.87 12.97
N VAL A 21 0.59 -7.85 12.00
CA VAL A 21 1.27 -6.63 11.55
C VAL A 21 0.41 -6.01 10.44
N THR A 22 -0.02 -4.75 10.61
CA THR A 22 -0.86 -4.10 9.60
C THR A 22 -0.08 -3.79 8.33
N SER A 23 -0.71 -3.98 7.18
CA SER A 23 -0.17 -3.53 5.89
C SER A 23 -0.63 -2.11 5.58
N VAL A 24 0.28 -1.29 5.07
CA VAL A 24 0.03 0.11 4.76
C VAL A 24 0.67 0.50 3.43
N SER A 25 0.17 1.56 2.81
CA SER A 25 0.74 2.12 1.60
C SER A 25 0.78 3.65 1.66
N GLY A 26 1.71 4.25 0.94
CA GLY A 26 1.85 5.70 0.85
C GLY A 26 2.80 6.12 -0.26
N ARG A 27 3.05 7.42 -0.41
CA ARG A 27 3.94 7.98 -1.42
C ARG A 27 5.39 7.93 -0.96
N ALA A 28 6.34 7.95 -1.90
CA ALA A 28 7.75 8.14 -1.56
C ALA A 28 7.95 9.44 -0.77
N GLY A 29 8.66 9.37 0.36
CA GLY A 29 8.86 10.45 1.32
C GLY A 29 7.79 10.57 2.39
N GLU A 30 6.66 9.89 2.27
CA GLU A 30 5.59 9.87 3.26
C GLU A 30 5.95 8.99 4.46
N THR A 31 5.46 9.41 5.64
CA THR A 31 5.55 8.62 6.87
C THR A 31 4.22 7.91 7.10
N VAL A 32 4.27 6.59 7.29
CA VAL A 32 3.12 5.73 7.51
C VAL A 32 3.24 4.99 8.83
N SER A 33 2.10 4.66 9.45
CA SER A 33 2.06 3.96 10.74
C SER A 33 1.68 2.50 10.57
N VAL A 34 2.55 1.59 11.00
CA VAL A 34 2.33 0.14 11.07
C VAL A 34 2.05 -0.22 12.52
N GLN A 35 1.03 -1.02 12.76
CA GLN A 35 0.64 -1.49 14.09
C GLN A 35 0.89 -2.99 14.22
N VAL A 36 1.35 -3.41 15.38
CA VAL A 36 1.35 -4.82 15.79
C VAL A 36 0.17 -5.04 16.72
N ARG A 37 -0.86 -5.70 16.22
CA ARG A 37 -2.12 -5.96 16.93
C ARG A 37 -2.15 -7.33 17.53
N LEU A 38 -2.62 -7.39 18.75
CA LEU A 38 -2.96 -8.62 19.45
C LEU A 38 -4.47 -8.88 19.37
N THR A 39 -4.84 -10.06 18.90
CA THR A 39 -6.17 -10.67 19.13
C THR A 39 -5.99 -11.75 20.19
N GLY A 40 -6.88 -11.80 21.18
CA GLY A 40 -6.74 -12.63 22.38
C GLY A 40 -6.04 -11.90 23.52
N SER A 41 -5.55 -12.62 24.53
CA SER A 41 -5.02 -12.06 25.77
C SER A 41 -3.59 -12.49 26.08
N VAL A 42 -2.76 -11.54 26.56
CA VAL A 42 -1.40 -11.75 27.07
C VAL A 42 -1.10 -10.79 28.22
N ASN A 43 -0.10 -11.12 29.06
CA ASN A 43 0.36 -10.24 30.11
C ASN A 43 1.75 -9.67 29.84
N SER A 44 2.60 -10.43 29.21
CA SER A 44 3.95 -10.00 28.83
C SER A 44 4.41 -10.72 27.58
N GLY A 45 5.48 -10.20 26.97
CA GLY A 45 6.04 -10.83 25.79
C GLY A 45 7.28 -10.15 25.25
N ARG A 46 7.90 -10.86 24.32
CA ARG A 46 9.04 -10.40 23.53
C ARG A 46 8.86 -10.86 22.10
N PHE A 47 9.21 -10.00 21.17
CA PHE A 47 9.30 -10.31 19.73
C PHE A 47 10.30 -9.42 19.02
N GLU A 48 10.69 -9.83 17.86
CA GLU A 48 11.52 -9.07 16.94
C GLU A 48 10.71 -8.71 15.69
N LEU A 49 10.86 -7.47 15.23
CA LEU A 49 10.34 -6.98 13.96
C LEU A 49 11.49 -6.83 12.99
N ALA A 50 11.47 -7.60 11.90
CA ALA A 50 12.46 -7.54 10.85
C ALA A 50 11.87 -6.86 9.60
N TYR A 51 12.64 -5.96 8.99
CA TYR A 51 12.27 -5.23 7.78
C TYR A 51 13.53 -4.91 6.96
N ASP A 52 13.37 -4.56 5.69
CA ASP A 52 14.50 -4.13 4.85
C ASP A 52 14.74 -2.63 5.03
N SER A 53 15.85 -2.28 5.70
CA SER A 53 16.23 -0.87 5.96
C SER A 53 16.71 -0.11 4.70
N ALA A 54 16.98 -0.80 3.59
CA ALA A 54 17.26 -0.16 2.31
C ALA A 54 15.97 0.28 1.59
N GLU A 55 14.85 -0.37 1.90
CA GLU A 55 13.55 -0.11 1.28
C GLU A 55 12.68 0.84 2.12
N ILE A 56 12.66 0.66 3.46
CA ILE A 56 11.88 1.47 4.41
C ILE A 56 12.73 1.89 5.60
N GLU A 57 12.55 3.11 6.07
CA GLU A 57 13.29 3.67 7.21
C GLU A 57 12.40 3.74 8.44
N LEU A 58 12.77 3.07 9.52
CA LEU A 58 12.08 3.19 10.81
C LEU A 58 12.47 4.49 11.50
N LEU A 59 11.49 5.38 11.70
CA LEU A 59 11.70 6.71 12.30
C LEU A 59 11.39 6.74 13.79
N GLN A 60 10.29 6.11 14.19
CA GLN A 60 9.78 6.18 15.54
C GLN A 60 9.00 4.90 15.88
N TRP A 61 8.95 4.61 17.18
CA TRP A 61 8.14 3.54 17.73
C TRP A 61 7.56 3.93 19.09
N SER A 62 6.43 3.33 19.43
CA SER A 62 5.78 3.44 20.73
C SER A 62 5.22 2.08 21.15
N GLY A 63 5.25 1.80 22.44
CA GLY A 63 4.69 0.58 23.01
C GLY A 63 3.24 0.72 23.44
N VAL A 64 2.70 -0.35 24.01
CA VAL A 64 1.33 -0.39 24.53
C VAL A 64 1.19 0.54 25.73
N GLU A 65 0.12 1.33 25.75
CA GLU A 65 -0.18 2.22 26.87
C GLU A 65 -0.41 1.44 28.17
N GLY A 66 0.17 1.92 29.28
CA GLY A 66 0.06 1.31 30.58
C GLY A 66 0.83 -0.01 30.77
N ALA A 67 1.78 -0.31 29.89
CA ALA A 67 2.77 -1.37 30.07
C ALA A 67 4.19 -0.79 30.09
N MET A 68 5.10 -1.48 30.79
CA MET A 68 6.54 -1.19 30.64
C MET A 68 7.00 -1.82 29.32
N CYS A 69 7.54 -0.99 28.41
CA CYS A 69 8.06 -1.42 27.12
C CYS A 69 9.54 -1.06 27.01
N VAL A 70 10.34 -2.00 26.55
CA VAL A 70 11.77 -1.81 26.26
C VAL A 70 11.99 -2.16 24.79
N PHE A 71 12.69 -1.27 24.09
CA PHE A 71 13.03 -1.43 22.70
C PHE A 71 14.55 -1.42 22.50
N ASN A 72 15.03 -2.22 21.54
CA ASN A 72 16.41 -2.17 21.07
C ASN A 72 16.38 -2.14 19.54
N HIS A 73 17.02 -1.11 18.96
CA HIS A 73 17.14 -0.87 17.53
C HIS A 73 18.60 -0.52 17.17
N GLU A 74 19.57 -1.29 17.64
CA GLU A 74 20.99 -1.08 17.33
C GLU A 74 21.36 -1.55 15.93
N GLN A 75 20.57 -2.49 15.37
CA GLN A 75 20.79 -3.01 14.03
C GLN A 75 19.72 -2.48 13.08
N PRO A 76 20.08 -1.75 12.00
CA PRO A 76 19.14 -1.38 10.95
C PRO A 76 18.41 -2.62 10.41
N GLY A 77 17.09 -2.50 10.24
CA GLY A 77 16.28 -3.63 9.78
C GLY A 77 15.78 -4.58 10.86
N LEU A 78 16.14 -4.34 12.14
CA LEU A 78 15.70 -5.17 13.26
C LEU A 78 15.31 -4.31 14.46
N LEU A 79 14.07 -4.44 14.94
CA LEU A 79 13.61 -3.85 16.19
C LEU A 79 13.20 -4.96 17.14
N LEU A 80 13.87 -5.05 18.30
CA LEU A 80 13.47 -5.91 19.40
C LEU A 80 12.54 -5.14 20.32
N MET A 81 11.42 -5.74 20.68
CA MET A 81 10.51 -5.25 21.72
C MET A 81 10.30 -6.28 22.81
N THR A 82 10.34 -5.82 24.06
CA THR A 82 9.89 -6.55 25.24
C THR A 82 8.88 -5.70 25.98
N PHE A 83 7.78 -6.30 26.41
CA PHE A 83 6.77 -5.61 27.22
C PHE A 83 6.33 -6.45 28.40
N VAL A 84 6.00 -5.77 29.51
CA VAL A 84 5.42 -6.36 30.73
C VAL A 84 4.30 -5.46 31.20
N SER A 85 3.15 -6.03 31.49
CA SER A 85 2.00 -5.33 32.02
C SER A 85 1.56 -5.90 33.35
N THR A 86 1.07 -5.05 34.24
CA THR A 86 0.43 -5.46 35.49
C THR A 86 -1.01 -5.92 35.30
N ALA A 87 -1.59 -5.66 34.14
CA ALA A 87 -2.93 -6.08 33.76
C ALA A 87 -2.88 -6.88 32.47
N VAL A 88 -3.79 -7.83 32.30
CA VAL A 88 -3.97 -8.58 31.05
C VAL A 88 -4.25 -7.61 29.91
N ARG A 89 -3.59 -7.81 28.77
CA ARG A 89 -3.81 -7.06 27.53
C ARG A 89 -4.64 -7.91 26.60
N GLU A 90 -5.77 -7.37 26.19
CA GLU A 90 -6.71 -8.05 25.29
C GLU A 90 -7.01 -7.20 24.09
N ASN A 91 -6.98 -7.80 22.88
CA ASN A 91 -7.42 -7.19 21.63
C ASN A 91 -6.91 -5.75 21.44
N THR A 92 -5.59 -5.56 21.60
CA THR A 92 -4.95 -4.23 21.65
C THR A 92 -3.77 -4.13 20.70
N ASP A 93 -3.36 -2.91 20.40
CA ASP A 93 -2.11 -2.65 19.70
C ASP A 93 -0.95 -2.75 20.69
N LEU A 94 -0.02 -3.68 20.45
CA LEU A 94 1.18 -3.86 21.29
C LEU A 94 2.25 -2.82 21.01
N CYS A 95 2.38 -2.40 19.75
CA CYS A 95 3.23 -1.28 19.39
C CYS A 95 2.77 -0.63 18.08
N THR A 96 3.18 0.62 17.91
CA THR A 96 3.03 1.39 16.69
C THR A 96 4.40 1.81 16.20
N LEU A 97 4.66 1.64 14.92
CA LEU A 97 5.90 1.92 14.23
C LEU A 97 5.65 2.97 13.15
N GLN A 98 6.51 3.97 13.05
CA GLN A 98 6.44 4.94 11.97
C GLN A 98 7.57 4.69 10.98
N PHE A 99 7.21 4.34 9.74
CA PHE A 99 8.14 4.14 8.65
C PHE A 99 8.05 5.26 7.63
N ARG A 100 9.22 5.71 7.14
CA ARG A 100 9.30 6.53 5.94
C ARG A 100 9.42 5.64 4.72
N ILE A 101 8.56 5.88 3.73
CA ILE A 101 8.60 5.19 2.44
C ILE A 101 9.68 5.83 1.58
N SER A 102 10.63 5.04 1.10
CA SER A 102 11.68 5.51 0.20
C SER A 102 11.28 5.35 -1.28
N LYS A 103 12.10 5.86 -2.19
CA LYS A 103 11.95 5.60 -3.62
C LYS A 103 12.26 4.13 -3.97
N ALA A 104 13.05 3.45 -3.14
CA ALA A 104 13.39 2.05 -3.29
C ALA A 104 12.29 1.10 -2.80
N THR A 105 11.32 1.59 -1.98
CA THR A 105 10.21 0.77 -1.50
C THR A 105 9.44 0.19 -2.69
N PRO A 106 9.27 -1.14 -2.79
CA PRO A 106 8.58 -1.76 -3.92
C PRO A 106 7.07 -1.46 -3.89
N GLU A 107 6.44 -1.43 -5.05
CA GLU A 107 4.97 -1.32 -5.18
C GLU A 107 4.27 -2.55 -4.57
N GLY A 108 4.90 -3.73 -4.67
CA GLY A 108 4.42 -4.97 -4.07
C GLY A 108 4.59 -5.06 -2.55
N GLY A 109 5.28 -4.08 -1.95
CA GLY A 109 5.50 -3.95 -0.52
C GLY A 109 6.81 -4.53 -0.01
N SER A 110 7.44 -3.80 0.90
CA SER A 110 8.53 -4.26 1.76
C SER A 110 7.93 -4.99 2.96
N ALA A 111 8.37 -6.21 3.21
CA ALA A 111 7.82 -7.03 4.29
C ALA A 111 8.24 -6.51 5.68
N VAL A 112 7.28 -6.49 6.61
CA VAL A 112 7.51 -6.29 8.05
C VAL A 112 7.08 -7.56 8.77
N THR A 113 8.07 -8.30 9.29
CA THR A 113 7.86 -9.66 9.80
C THR A 113 8.16 -9.78 11.28
N LEU A 114 7.28 -10.49 12.00
CA LEU A 114 7.50 -10.87 13.40
C LEU A 114 8.34 -12.15 13.47
N LYS A 115 9.38 -12.11 14.32
CA LYS A 115 10.28 -13.24 14.58
C LYS A 115 10.48 -13.43 16.09
N ASN A 116 10.96 -14.60 16.48
CA ASN A 116 11.38 -14.92 17.83
C ASN A 116 10.33 -14.58 18.91
N LEU A 117 9.04 -14.82 18.58
CA LEU A 117 7.90 -14.50 19.43
C LEU A 117 7.88 -15.38 20.68
N ARG A 118 7.77 -14.74 21.85
CA ARG A 118 7.50 -15.37 23.13
C ARG A 118 6.46 -14.54 23.87
N LEU A 119 5.35 -15.16 24.24
CA LEU A 119 4.25 -14.53 24.96
C LEU A 119 3.95 -15.30 26.23
N TYR A 120 3.46 -14.60 27.24
CA TYR A 120 3.12 -15.19 28.53
C TYR A 120 1.77 -14.66 29.01
N ASP A 121 1.00 -15.52 29.65
CA ASP A 121 -0.26 -15.17 30.31
C ASP A 121 -0.02 -14.51 31.70
N GLU A 122 -1.10 -14.24 32.40
CA GLU A 122 -1.09 -13.64 33.74
C GLU A 122 -0.40 -14.52 34.81
N ASN A 123 -0.31 -15.83 34.60
CA ASN A 123 0.35 -16.79 35.48
C ASN A 123 1.83 -16.99 35.10
N GLY A 124 2.32 -16.31 34.08
CA GLY A 124 3.67 -16.48 33.56
C GLY A 124 3.86 -17.74 32.71
N ALA A 125 2.78 -18.43 32.36
CA ALA A 125 2.86 -19.58 31.47
C ALA A 125 3.05 -19.13 30.02
N SER A 126 3.92 -19.83 29.29
CA SER A 126 4.16 -19.55 27.86
C SER A 126 2.90 -19.88 27.04
N VAL A 127 2.50 -18.96 26.19
CA VAL A 127 1.33 -19.10 25.32
C VAL A 127 1.71 -18.95 23.84
N ALA A 128 1.12 -19.77 22.99
CA ALA A 128 1.32 -19.70 21.55
C ALA A 128 0.38 -18.66 20.93
N ALA A 129 0.82 -18.06 19.82
CA ALA A 129 0.00 -17.22 18.95
C ALA A 129 0.34 -17.48 17.49
N ALA A 130 -0.65 -17.37 16.61
CA ALA A 130 -0.43 -17.27 15.18
C ALA A 130 0.16 -15.89 14.83
N VAL A 131 0.87 -15.80 13.72
CA VAL A 131 1.48 -14.55 13.24
C VAL A 131 1.03 -14.27 11.82
N GLU A 132 0.54 -13.05 11.62
CA GLU A 132 0.23 -12.48 10.31
C GLU A 132 1.16 -11.29 10.06
N ASN A 133 2.05 -11.45 9.10
CA ASN A 133 3.01 -10.40 8.74
C ASN A 133 2.37 -9.33 7.86
N GLY A 134 2.92 -8.11 7.93
CA GLY A 134 2.46 -6.97 7.14
C GLY A 134 3.45 -6.53 6.08
N THR A 135 3.05 -5.52 5.33
CA THR A 135 3.88 -4.89 4.29
C THR A 135 3.74 -3.37 4.33
N VAL A 136 4.81 -2.68 3.95
CA VAL A 136 4.81 -1.24 3.65
C VAL A 136 5.06 -1.09 2.16
N SER A 137 4.10 -0.58 1.40
CA SER A 137 4.18 -0.47 -0.05
C SER A 137 4.19 0.98 -0.54
N ARG A 138 4.86 1.19 -1.66
CA ARG A 138 4.87 2.51 -2.31
C ARG A 138 3.71 2.65 -3.29
N SER A 139 2.85 3.63 -3.03
CA SER A 139 1.80 4.01 -3.96
C SER A 139 2.36 4.81 -5.13
N THR A 140 2.02 4.42 -6.34
CA THR A 140 2.44 5.09 -7.59
C THR A 140 1.26 5.38 -8.48
N ALA A 141 1.42 6.39 -9.34
CA ALA A 141 0.57 6.64 -10.49
C ALA A 141 1.45 6.85 -11.71
N ARG A 142 1.10 6.22 -12.81
CA ARG A 142 1.80 6.34 -14.09
C ARG A 142 0.82 6.43 -15.24
N LEU A 143 1.23 7.12 -16.29
CA LEU A 143 0.49 7.18 -17.54
C LEU A 143 1.12 6.21 -18.53
N ILE A 144 0.29 5.40 -19.16
CA ILE A 144 0.69 4.47 -20.22
C ILE A 144 -0.03 4.85 -21.50
N LEU A 145 0.74 4.95 -22.59
CA LEU A 145 0.23 5.21 -23.91
C LEU A 145 0.04 3.88 -24.66
N SER A 146 -1.12 3.70 -25.29
CA SER A 146 -1.35 2.56 -26.19
C SER A 146 -0.43 2.63 -27.42
N ARG A 147 -0.15 1.45 -27.99
CA ARG A 147 0.60 1.33 -29.25
C ARG A 147 -0.38 0.92 -30.33
N GLU A 148 -0.44 1.74 -31.38
CA GLU A 148 -1.32 1.50 -32.54
C GLU A 148 -0.48 1.41 -33.80
N GLN A 149 -0.90 0.57 -34.73
CA GLN A 149 -0.34 0.51 -36.09
C GLN A 149 -1.46 0.77 -37.09
N THR A 150 -1.21 1.62 -38.07
CA THR A 150 -2.19 1.98 -39.07
C THR A 150 -1.55 2.25 -40.42
N ALA A 151 -2.35 2.20 -41.49
CA ALA A 151 -1.94 2.61 -42.81
C ALA A 151 -1.92 4.14 -42.97
N GLU A 152 -1.34 4.64 -44.06
CA GLU A 152 -1.31 6.07 -44.39
C GLU A 152 -2.72 6.68 -44.51
N ARG A 153 -2.82 7.95 -44.21
CA ARG A 153 -4.05 8.78 -44.30
C ARG A 153 -5.25 8.25 -43.50
N GLN A 154 -5.01 7.47 -42.48
CA GLN A 154 -6.06 6.97 -41.59
C GLN A 154 -6.06 7.69 -40.21
N SER A 155 -7.19 7.60 -39.55
CA SER A 155 -7.30 8.08 -38.18
C SER A 155 -6.73 7.05 -37.20
N VAL A 156 -5.94 7.51 -36.24
CA VAL A 156 -5.35 6.72 -35.17
C VAL A 156 -5.86 7.22 -33.83
N ARG A 157 -6.34 6.31 -32.99
CA ARG A 157 -6.77 6.60 -31.64
C ARG A 157 -5.75 6.06 -30.64
N MET A 158 -4.96 6.92 -30.02
CA MET A 158 -4.01 6.56 -28.99
C MET A 158 -4.61 6.80 -27.62
N VAL A 159 -4.76 5.74 -26.81
CA VAL A 159 -5.35 5.81 -25.47
C VAL A 159 -4.27 6.04 -24.44
N ILE A 160 -4.48 7.05 -23.59
CA ILE A 160 -3.67 7.32 -22.42
C ILE A 160 -4.40 6.74 -21.21
N LYS A 161 -3.77 5.76 -20.53
CA LYS A 161 -4.30 5.09 -19.35
C LYS A 161 -3.57 5.56 -18.11
N LEU A 162 -4.31 5.74 -17.03
CA LEU A 162 -3.78 5.89 -15.69
C LEU A 162 -3.67 4.51 -15.05
N GLU A 163 -2.47 4.16 -14.58
CA GLU A 163 -2.21 2.91 -13.87
C GLU A 163 -1.51 3.18 -12.53
N GLY A 164 -1.53 2.19 -11.64
CA GLY A 164 -0.91 2.22 -10.33
C GLY A 164 -1.92 2.19 -9.20
N THR A 165 -1.43 2.31 -7.99
CA THR A 165 -2.21 2.22 -6.74
C THR A 165 -2.64 3.58 -6.20
N LEU A 166 -2.04 4.66 -6.70
CA LEU A 166 -2.40 6.04 -6.34
C LEU A 166 -3.50 6.55 -7.27
N SER A 167 -4.57 7.09 -6.70
CA SER A 167 -5.66 7.75 -7.41
C SER A 167 -5.51 9.27 -7.28
N PRO A 168 -4.93 9.97 -8.27
CA PRO A 168 -4.78 11.43 -8.21
C PRO A 168 -6.14 12.13 -8.41
N ALA A 169 -6.33 13.29 -7.78
CA ALA A 169 -7.48 14.15 -8.05
C ALA A 169 -7.30 14.98 -9.34
N GLY A 170 -6.10 15.05 -9.87
CA GLY A 170 -5.78 15.77 -11.10
C GLY A 170 -4.30 15.73 -11.41
N GLY A 171 -3.93 16.27 -12.57
CA GLY A 171 -2.54 16.35 -13.01
C GLY A 171 -2.42 16.99 -14.39
N ASN A 172 -1.19 17.07 -14.85
CA ASN A 172 -0.87 17.48 -16.20
C ASN A 172 0.23 16.59 -16.78
N PHE A 173 0.28 16.49 -18.08
CA PHE A 173 1.33 15.81 -18.83
C PHE A 173 1.52 16.44 -20.21
N THR A 174 2.67 16.19 -20.80
CA THR A 174 2.99 16.59 -22.16
C THR A 174 3.09 15.33 -23.03
N LEU A 175 2.36 15.35 -24.16
CA LEU A 175 2.46 14.36 -25.21
C LEU A 175 3.26 14.95 -26.34
N GLN A 176 4.32 14.25 -26.78
CA GLN A 176 5.11 14.63 -27.95
C GLN A 176 4.88 13.63 -29.08
N TYR A 177 4.79 14.13 -30.30
CA TYR A 177 4.64 13.34 -31.50
C TYR A 177 5.41 13.95 -32.68
N ASP A 178 5.69 13.15 -33.68
CA ASP A 178 6.34 13.63 -34.91
C ASP A 178 5.29 14.24 -35.85
N PRO A 179 5.30 15.57 -36.08
CA PRO A 179 4.32 16.24 -36.93
C PRO A 179 4.51 15.97 -38.42
N SER A 180 5.65 15.40 -38.83
CA SER A 180 5.84 14.94 -40.20
C SER A 180 5.05 13.66 -40.50
N CYS A 181 4.73 12.87 -39.48
CA CYS A 181 4.01 11.59 -39.59
C CYS A 181 2.56 11.68 -39.14
N LEU A 182 2.28 12.53 -38.13
CA LEU A 182 0.99 12.62 -37.46
C LEU A 182 0.51 14.08 -37.39
N GLN A 183 -0.80 14.25 -37.44
CA GLN A 183 -1.50 15.50 -37.15
C GLN A 183 -2.50 15.25 -36.03
N LEU A 184 -2.40 15.96 -34.95
CA LEU A 184 -3.39 15.91 -33.87
C LEU A 184 -4.71 16.53 -34.34
N THR A 185 -5.82 15.84 -34.11
CA THR A 185 -7.15 16.34 -34.44
C THR A 185 -8.02 16.61 -33.25
N ALA A 186 -7.85 15.86 -32.12
CA ALA A 186 -8.58 16.08 -30.87
C ALA A 186 -7.91 15.32 -29.72
N VAL A 187 -8.20 15.77 -28.47
CA VAL A 187 -8.00 14.97 -27.27
C VAL A 187 -9.36 14.79 -26.60
N LEU A 188 -9.79 13.55 -26.44
CA LEU A 188 -11.10 13.19 -25.92
C LEU A 188 -10.99 12.68 -24.49
N LYS A 189 -11.82 13.19 -23.60
CA LYS A 189 -11.96 12.69 -22.24
C LYS A 189 -12.63 11.31 -22.27
N LEU A 190 -12.07 10.32 -21.53
CA LEU A 190 -12.63 8.98 -21.41
C LEU A 190 -13.03 8.64 -19.98
N HIS A 191 -12.20 9.04 -18.99
CA HIS A 191 -12.45 8.67 -17.60
C HIS A 191 -13.67 9.39 -17.02
N PRO A 192 -14.65 8.66 -16.46
CA PRO A 192 -15.88 9.27 -15.94
C PRO A 192 -15.64 10.22 -14.76
N SER A 193 -14.66 9.92 -13.90
CA SER A 193 -14.31 10.75 -12.74
C SER A 193 -13.40 11.93 -13.07
N ALA A 194 -12.92 12.09 -14.32
CA ALA A 194 -12.25 13.29 -14.76
C ALA A 194 -13.31 14.32 -15.14
N ASP A 195 -13.64 15.24 -14.24
CA ASP A 195 -14.66 16.26 -14.50
C ASP A 195 -14.20 17.23 -15.60
N LEU A 196 -12.96 17.66 -15.54
CA LEU A 196 -12.34 18.57 -16.52
C LEU A 196 -11.16 17.87 -17.20
N LEU A 197 -11.09 18.04 -18.53
CA LEU A 197 -9.92 17.75 -19.33
C LEU A 197 -9.77 18.87 -20.35
N THR A 198 -8.62 19.52 -20.35
CA THR A 198 -8.25 20.60 -21.27
C THR A 198 -6.93 20.26 -21.95
N TRP A 199 -6.75 20.74 -23.15
CA TRP A 199 -5.49 20.57 -23.87
C TRP A 199 -5.21 21.78 -24.77
N ASN A 200 -3.95 21.99 -25.07
CA ASN A 200 -3.48 22.94 -26.08
C ASN A 200 -2.21 22.41 -26.76
N GLU A 201 -1.94 22.88 -27.93
CA GLU A 201 -0.74 22.58 -28.70
C GLU A 201 0.05 23.88 -28.92
N PRO A 202 0.94 24.25 -27.98
CA PRO A 202 1.70 25.51 -28.06
C PRO A 202 2.70 25.52 -29.21
N GLU A 203 3.20 24.35 -29.56
CA GLU A 203 4.10 24.11 -30.68
C GLU A 203 3.66 22.84 -31.38
N LEU A 204 3.76 22.82 -32.72
CA LEU A 204 3.39 21.65 -33.50
C LEU A 204 4.19 20.42 -33.07
N GLY A 205 3.51 19.35 -32.70
CA GLY A 205 4.11 18.14 -32.16
C GLY A 205 4.23 18.09 -30.64
N THR A 206 3.82 19.15 -29.91
CA THR A 206 3.86 19.21 -28.43
C THR A 206 2.49 19.55 -27.90
N VAL A 207 1.85 18.62 -27.19
CA VAL A 207 0.49 18.77 -26.64
C VAL A 207 0.55 18.77 -25.14
N HIS A 208 0.09 19.84 -24.51
CA HIS A 208 -0.10 19.91 -23.07
C HIS A 208 -1.53 19.50 -22.72
N VAL A 209 -1.66 18.53 -21.82
CA VAL A 209 -2.96 18.04 -21.34
C VAL A 209 -3.04 18.24 -19.84
N SER A 210 -4.13 18.82 -19.37
CA SER A 210 -4.46 18.96 -17.96
C SER A 210 -5.79 18.30 -17.66
N PHE A 211 -5.88 17.61 -16.51
CA PHE A 211 -7.11 16.96 -16.09
C PHE A 211 -7.33 17.14 -14.59
N SER A 212 -8.59 17.17 -14.16
CA SER A 212 -8.97 17.19 -12.75
C SER A 212 -10.33 16.53 -12.52
N GLY A 213 -10.54 16.02 -11.31
CA GLY A 213 -11.79 15.47 -10.82
C GLY A 213 -12.12 15.99 -9.44
N LYS A 214 -13.41 16.08 -9.08
CA LYS A 214 -13.87 16.38 -7.72
C LYS A 214 -13.56 15.25 -6.76
N GLN A 215 -13.41 14.04 -7.28
CA GLN A 215 -13.02 12.84 -6.56
C GLN A 215 -11.72 12.27 -7.12
N PRO A 216 -10.98 11.47 -6.35
CA PRO A 216 -9.82 10.76 -6.86
C PRO A 216 -10.14 9.94 -8.11
N ILE A 217 -9.29 10.07 -9.13
CA ILE A 217 -9.43 9.39 -10.42
C ILE A 217 -8.75 8.03 -10.30
N SER A 218 -9.52 6.95 -10.38
CA SER A 218 -9.01 5.58 -10.31
C SER A 218 -8.20 5.20 -11.56
N ALA A 219 -7.49 4.07 -11.49
CA ALA A 219 -6.85 3.50 -12.67
C ALA A 219 -7.87 3.19 -13.78
N GLY A 220 -7.50 3.47 -15.03
CA GLY A 220 -8.37 3.30 -16.18
C GLY A 220 -7.96 4.18 -17.37
N GLU A 221 -8.77 4.18 -18.42
CA GLU A 221 -8.56 5.02 -19.60
C GLU A 221 -8.85 6.49 -19.25
N LEU A 222 -7.81 7.33 -19.23
CA LEU A 222 -7.93 8.75 -18.88
C LEU A 222 -8.47 9.58 -20.05
N CYS A 223 -7.82 9.49 -21.19
CA CYS A 223 -8.18 10.20 -22.41
C CYS A 223 -7.67 9.48 -23.65
N ALA A 224 -8.11 9.92 -24.83
CA ALA A 224 -7.59 9.48 -26.11
C ALA A 224 -7.13 10.68 -26.94
N ALA A 225 -5.91 10.62 -27.47
CA ALA A 225 -5.43 11.51 -28.51
C ALA A 225 -5.80 10.94 -29.89
N MET A 226 -6.47 11.75 -30.67
CA MET A 226 -6.90 11.39 -32.01
C MET A 226 -5.93 12.02 -33.00
N PHE A 227 -5.30 11.19 -33.82
CA PHE A 227 -4.38 11.63 -34.85
C PHE A 227 -4.88 11.23 -36.23
N ARG A 228 -4.40 11.95 -37.21
CA ARG A 228 -4.46 11.56 -38.60
C ARG A 228 -3.02 11.35 -39.09
N THR A 229 -2.77 10.24 -39.81
CA THR A 229 -1.46 10.03 -40.43
C THR A 229 -1.28 10.97 -41.58
N VAL A 230 -0.14 11.63 -41.68
CA VAL A 230 0.29 12.46 -42.77
C VAL A 230 0.98 11.55 -43.78
N GLY A 231 0.50 11.49 -45.04
CA GLY A 231 1.18 10.74 -46.10
C GLY A 231 2.50 11.42 -46.45
N THR A 232 3.56 10.66 -46.66
CA THR A 232 4.76 11.17 -47.33
C THR A 232 4.38 11.62 -48.74
N ALA A 233 4.69 12.88 -49.07
CA ALA A 233 4.49 13.43 -50.42
C ALA A 233 5.36 12.75 -51.45
#